data_059be6344a3a2b972a2bd65b5fbf9592
#
_entry.id   059be6344a3a2b972a2bd65b5fbf9592
#
_cell.length_a   1.000
_cell.length_b   1.000
_cell.length_c   1.000
_cell.angle_alpha   90.00
_cell.angle_beta   90.00
_cell.angle_gamma   90.00
#
_symmetry.space_group_name_H-M   'P 1'
#
loop_
_entity.id
_entity.type
_entity.pdbx_description
1 polymer ?
#
loop_
_entity_poly.entity_id
_entity_poly.type
_entity_poly.pdbx_seq_one_letter_code
_entity_poly.pdbx_strand_id
1 'polypeptide(L)'
;NMPIWAEFSSTPSNKISLMSEWESKLNAIINETKSENVTSFAGVPSWMLVLMNRMLEETGKGNLLEGAVKVARLRGTLGEISYALEKVFGRYKPVNHTISGVYGKELAMDDDFIHAMQLSDQWEALDGRRPRILIAKLGQDGHDRGAKIIATSFADVGFDVDLGPLFQTPQEAARQAVENDVHILGISSLAAGHKTLVPDTIEALALFGRSDIKVIVGGVIPPADYDFLYQAGVSAIFGPGTKIAHAASTLLNLMIKDKVS
;
A
#
# COMPACT_ATOMS: atom_id res chain seq x y z
N ASN A 1 7.88 -2.47 24.38
CA ASN A 1 8.21 -1.04 24.21
C ASN A 1 7.90 -0.66 22.78
N MET A 2 6.85 0.10 22.59
CA MET A 2 6.57 0.70 21.27
C MET A 2 7.60 1.79 20.97
N PRO A 3 8.01 1.99 19.71
CA PRO A 3 8.89 3.05 19.32
C PRO A 3 8.27 4.44 19.64
N ILE A 4 9.06 5.40 20.06
CA ILE A 4 8.64 6.76 20.46
C ILE A 4 7.76 7.45 19.38
N TRP A 5 7.99 7.17 18.09
CA TRP A 5 7.16 7.72 17.01
C TRP A 5 5.72 7.17 16.96
N ALA A 6 5.46 6.01 17.55
CA ALA A 6 4.12 5.45 17.64
C ALA A 6 3.25 6.12 18.71
N GLU A 7 3.87 6.83 19.68
CA GLU A 7 3.16 7.59 20.70
C GLU A 7 2.58 8.91 20.17
N PHE A 8 3.19 9.48 19.12
CA PHE A 8 2.79 10.79 18.57
C PHE A 8 1.73 10.73 17.47
N SER A 9 1.39 9.53 16.97
CA SER A 9 0.52 9.40 15.79
C SER A 9 -0.75 8.58 16.01
N SER A 10 -0.97 8.02 17.19
CA SER A 10 -2.11 7.13 17.44
C SER A 10 -3.00 7.60 18.60
N THR A 11 -4.27 7.74 18.28
CA THR A 11 -5.37 7.85 19.25
C THR A 11 -6.21 6.57 19.12
N PRO A 12 -6.59 5.91 20.20
CA PRO A 12 -6.37 6.22 21.60
C PRO A 12 -4.95 5.91 22.11
N SER A 13 -4.60 6.49 23.28
CA SER A 13 -3.31 6.25 23.93
C SER A 13 -3.04 4.78 24.21
N ASN A 14 -1.75 4.42 24.34
CA ASN A 14 -1.32 3.05 24.63
C ASN A 14 -1.96 2.49 25.91
N LYS A 15 -2.21 3.34 26.91
CA LYS A 15 -2.87 2.94 28.15
C LYS A 15 -4.26 2.37 27.88
N ILE A 16 -5.03 3.01 27.01
CA ILE A 16 -6.37 2.57 26.62
C ILE A 16 -6.28 1.32 25.73
N SER A 17 -5.34 1.27 24.81
CA SER A 17 -5.15 0.13 23.91
C SER A 17 -4.89 -1.19 24.68
N LEU A 18 -4.25 -1.12 25.84
CA LEU A 18 -3.93 -2.27 26.68
C LEU A 18 -5.03 -2.67 27.66
N MET A 19 -6.14 -1.94 27.75
CA MET A 19 -7.26 -2.30 28.62
C MET A 19 -7.92 -3.60 28.15
N SER A 20 -8.21 -4.49 29.08
CA SER A 20 -8.81 -5.80 28.82
C SER A 20 -10.34 -5.80 28.91
N GLU A 21 -10.92 -4.92 29.73
CA GLU A 21 -12.35 -4.83 29.92
C GLU A 21 -12.95 -3.93 28.81
N TRP A 22 -13.88 -4.50 28.06
CA TRP A 22 -14.36 -3.90 26.80
C TRP A 22 -15.16 -2.60 26.98
N GLU A 23 -16.14 -2.57 27.88
CA GLU A 23 -16.97 -1.39 28.07
C GLU A 23 -16.18 -0.19 28.58
N SER A 24 -15.28 -0.44 29.53
CA SER A 24 -14.36 0.59 30.04
C SER A 24 -13.41 1.09 28.97
N LYS A 25 -12.92 0.19 28.11
CA LYS A 25 -12.06 0.52 26.97
C LYS A 25 -12.81 1.38 25.95
N LEU A 26 -14.03 0.98 25.60
CA LEU A 26 -14.87 1.70 24.64
C LEU A 26 -15.15 3.13 25.11
N ASN A 27 -15.57 3.30 26.37
CA ASN A 27 -15.83 4.61 26.96
C ASN A 27 -14.56 5.49 27.03
N ALA A 28 -13.40 4.88 27.35
CA ALA A 28 -12.12 5.59 27.37
C ALA A 28 -11.69 6.04 25.96
N ILE A 29 -11.88 5.21 24.94
CA ILE A 29 -11.62 5.58 23.53
C ILE A 29 -12.48 6.77 23.14
N ILE A 30 -13.80 6.72 23.40
CA ILE A 30 -14.73 7.79 23.05
C ILE A 30 -14.34 9.10 23.74
N ASN A 31 -14.05 9.05 25.03
CA ASN A 31 -13.68 10.24 25.81
C ASN A 31 -12.40 10.90 25.31
N GLU A 32 -11.40 10.11 24.89
CA GLU A 32 -10.14 10.62 24.37
C GLU A 32 -10.29 11.14 22.93
N THR A 33 -11.13 10.50 22.10
CA THR A 33 -11.21 10.80 20.67
C THR A 33 -12.32 11.76 20.26
N LYS A 34 -13.35 11.98 21.09
CA LYS A 34 -14.52 12.80 20.73
C LYS A 34 -14.22 14.27 20.39
N SER A 35 -13.11 14.80 20.89
CA SER A 35 -12.63 16.16 20.60
C SER A 35 -11.53 16.21 19.55
N GLU A 36 -11.02 15.05 19.14
CA GLU A 36 -9.94 14.94 18.18
C GLU A 36 -10.46 14.90 16.74
N ASN A 37 -9.65 15.40 15.80
CA ASN A 37 -9.92 15.24 14.38
C ASN A 37 -9.40 13.88 13.90
N VAL A 38 -10.15 12.81 14.20
CA VAL A 38 -9.79 11.45 13.83
C VAL A 38 -10.05 11.25 12.34
N THR A 39 -9.00 11.06 11.56
CA THR A 39 -9.05 10.97 10.09
C THR A 39 -9.01 9.55 9.57
N SER A 40 -8.65 8.56 10.40
CA SER A 40 -8.65 7.14 10.03
C SER A 40 -8.85 6.22 11.22
N PHE A 41 -9.42 5.04 10.95
CA PHE A 41 -9.58 3.96 11.92
C PHE A 41 -8.95 2.68 11.38
N ALA A 42 -8.28 1.93 12.26
CA ALA A 42 -7.81 0.58 11.97
C ALA A 42 -8.36 -0.40 13.02
N GLY A 43 -9.01 -1.46 12.58
CA GLY A 43 -9.57 -2.46 13.50
C GLY A 43 -10.51 -3.44 12.81
N VAL A 44 -11.09 -4.34 13.62
CA VAL A 44 -12.11 -5.28 13.14
C VAL A 44 -13.38 -4.51 12.81
N PRO A 45 -13.97 -4.65 11.60
CA PRO A 45 -15.11 -3.84 11.16
C PRO A 45 -16.31 -3.81 12.11
N SER A 46 -16.66 -4.94 12.74
CA SER A 46 -17.76 -5.00 13.71
C SER A 46 -17.53 -4.15 14.95
N TRP A 47 -16.32 -4.07 15.43
CA TRP A 47 -15.95 -3.24 16.59
C TRP A 47 -15.95 -1.75 16.26
N MET A 48 -15.54 -1.42 15.03
CA MET A 48 -15.61 -0.03 14.54
C MET A 48 -17.06 0.46 14.48
N LEU A 49 -18.00 -0.40 14.06
CA LEU A 49 -19.41 -0.06 14.04
C LEU A 49 -19.97 0.23 15.44
N VAL A 50 -19.59 -0.58 16.43
CA VAL A 50 -19.99 -0.36 17.83
C VAL A 50 -19.44 0.95 18.37
N LEU A 51 -18.14 1.22 18.13
CA LEU A 51 -17.50 2.47 18.55
C LEU A 51 -18.17 3.69 17.91
N MET A 52 -18.38 3.66 16.59
CA MET A 52 -19.01 4.75 15.86
C MET A 52 -20.44 5.03 16.36
N ASN A 53 -21.25 3.99 16.54
CA ASN A 53 -22.60 4.16 17.08
C ASN A 53 -22.59 4.82 18.46
N ARG A 54 -21.70 4.38 19.36
CA ARG A 54 -21.59 4.93 20.69
C ARG A 54 -21.13 6.41 20.68
N MET A 55 -20.14 6.73 19.82
CA MET A 55 -19.72 8.13 19.63
C MET A 55 -20.86 9.03 19.16
N LEU A 56 -21.74 8.52 18.32
CA LEU A 56 -22.90 9.23 17.80
C LEU A 56 -23.97 9.47 18.87
N GLU A 57 -24.24 8.46 19.69
CA GLU A 57 -25.15 8.58 20.83
C GLU A 57 -24.67 9.69 21.79
N GLU A 58 -23.35 9.75 22.04
CA GLU A 58 -22.80 10.73 22.99
C GLU A 58 -22.60 12.14 22.41
N THR A 59 -22.31 12.25 21.10
CA THR A 59 -22.03 13.57 20.49
C THR A 59 -23.26 14.23 19.87
N GLY A 60 -24.34 13.48 19.63
CA GLY A 60 -25.57 13.99 19.00
C GLY A 60 -25.38 14.43 17.54
N LYS A 61 -24.21 14.16 16.94
CA LYS A 61 -23.91 14.51 15.53
C LYS A 61 -24.50 13.44 14.61
N GLY A 62 -25.12 13.88 13.52
CA GLY A 62 -25.79 13.01 12.55
C GLY A 62 -24.91 11.87 12.06
N ASN A 63 -25.52 10.72 11.85
CA ASN A 63 -24.86 9.43 11.65
C ASN A 63 -24.48 9.19 10.19
N LEU A 64 -23.20 9.35 9.86
CA LEU A 64 -22.65 9.00 8.54
C LEU A 64 -22.89 7.54 8.18
N LEU A 65 -22.84 6.65 9.18
CA LEU A 65 -23.10 5.23 8.99
C LEU A 65 -24.58 4.98 8.62
N GLU A 66 -25.53 5.61 9.30
CA GLU A 66 -26.94 5.53 8.94
C GLU A 66 -27.20 6.08 7.54
N GLY A 67 -26.51 7.18 7.18
CA GLY A 67 -26.51 7.73 5.82
C GLY A 67 -26.04 6.70 4.81
N ALA A 68 -24.87 6.10 5.02
CA ALA A 68 -24.29 5.09 4.17
C ALA A 68 -25.20 3.83 4.06
N VAL A 69 -25.77 3.37 5.17
CA VAL A 69 -26.73 2.25 5.19
C VAL A 69 -28.00 2.57 4.41
N LYS A 70 -28.55 3.79 4.54
CA LYS A 70 -29.71 4.24 3.75
C LYS A 70 -29.41 4.24 2.26
N VAL A 71 -28.24 4.76 1.83
CA VAL A 71 -27.80 4.76 0.44
C VAL A 71 -27.64 3.32 -0.08
N ALA A 72 -27.01 2.44 0.70
CA ALA A 72 -26.85 1.03 0.34
C ALA A 72 -28.22 0.32 0.17
N ARG A 73 -29.20 0.59 1.03
CA ARG A 73 -30.58 0.09 0.90
C ARG A 73 -31.29 0.59 -0.35
N LEU A 74 -30.97 1.79 -0.81
CA LEU A 74 -31.43 2.39 -2.06
C LEU A 74 -30.62 1.93 -3.29
N ARG A 75 -29.79 0.88 -3.14
CA ARG A 75 -28.96 0.32 -4.19
C ARG A 75 -27.77 1.21 -4.61
N GLY A 76 -27.37 2.18 -3.79
CA GLY A 76 -26.12 2.90 -3.97
C GLY A 76 -24.92 1.95 -3.81
N THR A 77 -23.94 2.10 -4.69
CA THR A 77 -22.70 1.30 -4.68
C THR A 77 -21.75 1.77 -3.58
N LEU A 78 -20.81 0.91 -3.19
CA LEU A 78 -19.74 1.29 -2.27
C LEU A 78 -18.92 2.47 -2.80
N GLY A 79 -18.67 2.50 -4.11
CA GLY A 79 -17.96 3.60 -4.77
C GLY A 79 -18.68 4.95 -4.64
N GLU A 80 -20.00 4.99 -4.86
CA GLU A 80 -20.81 6.20 -4.71
C GLU A 80 -20.82 6.71 -3.27
N ILE A 81 -20.93 5.80 -2.29
CA ILE A 81 -20.87 6.14 -0.86
C ILE A 81 -19.49 6.70 -0.52
N SER A 82 -18.42 6.01 -0.91
CA SER A 82 -17.03 6.43 -0.66
C SER A 82 -16.74 7.79 -1.31
N TYR A 83 -17.16 8.00 -2.55
CA TYR A 83 -16.96 9.26 -3.28
C TYR A 83 -17.70 10.43 -2.63
N ALA A 84 -18.92 10.20 -2.13
CA ALA A 84 -19.67 11.23 -1.40
C ALA A 84 -18.98 11.63 -0.10
N LEU A 85 -18.43 10.66 0.64
CA LEU A 85 -17.67 10.91 1.86
C LEU A 85 -16.34 11.62 1.56
N GLU A 86 -15.65 11.21 0.49
CA GLU A 86 -14.38 11.81 0.06
C GLU A 86 -14.52 13.30 -0.31
N LYS A 87 -15.65 13.70 -0.90
CA LYS A 87 -15.94 15.12 -1.19
C LYS A 87 -16.03 16.00 0.06
N VAL A 88 -16.46 15.41 1.18
CA VAL A 88 -16.66 16.15 2.43
C VAL A 88 -15.42 16.09 3.32
N PHE A 89 -14.80 14.93 3.43
CA PHE A 89 -13.71 14.68 4.39
C PHE A 89 -12.33 14.63 3.74
N GLY A 90 -12.26 14.61 2.39
CA GLY A 90 -11.05 14.32 1.66
C GLY A 90 -10.65 12.84 1.77
N ARG A 91 -9.59 12.48 1.07
CA ARG A 91 -8.99 11.14 1.14
C ARG A 91 -7.80 11.17 2.10
N TYR A 92 -7.78 10.22 3.04
CA TYR A 92 -6.62 10.04 3.90
C TYR A 92 -5.39 9.63 3.07
N LYS A 93 -4.32 10.39 3.20
CA LYS A 93 -3.02 10.11 2.60
C LYS A 93 -1.99 9.95 3.73
N PRO A 94 -1.66 8.71 4.12
CA PRO A 94 -0.64 8.49 5.14
C PRO A 94 0.72 8.99 4.66
N VAL A 95 1.48 9.61 5.54
CA VAL A 95 2.90 9.88 5.30
C VAL A 95 3.65 8.58 5.53
N ASN A 96 4.18 8.01 4.46
CA ASN A 96 4.97 6.79 4.54
C ASN A 96 6.45 7.17 4.60
N HIS A 97 7.15 6.70 5.64
CA HIS A 97 8.61 6.78 5.73
C HIS A 97 9.19 5.41 5.43
N THR A 98 10.05 5.31 4.44
CA THR A 98 10.89 4.14 4.19
C THR A 98 12.07 4.16 5.17
N ILE A 99 12.31 3.04 5.82
CA ILE A 99 13.47 2.84 6.70
C ILE A 99 14.40 1.90 5.95
N SER A 100 15.66 2.29 5.73
CA SER A 100 16.69 1.46 5.09
C SER A 100 17.65 0.89 6.13
N GLY A 101 18.38 -0.19 5.79
CA GLY A 101 19.39 -0.80 6.64
C GLY A 101 18.86 -1.76 7.71
N VAL A 102 17.59 -2.19 7.61
CA VAL A 102 16.96 -3.11 8.58
C VAL A 102 17.40 -4.55 8.31
N TYR A 103 17.40 -4.96 7.05
CA TYR A 103 17.74 -6.33 6.64
C TYR A 103 19.18 -6.45 6.13
N GLY A 104 19.78 -5.37 5.66
CA GLY A 104 21.12 -5.36 5.09
C GLY A 104 22.21 -5.87 6.05
N LYS A 105 22.04 -5.67 7.37
CA LYS A 105 22.97 -6.17 8.38
C LYS A 105 22.81 -7.67 8.65
N GLU A 106 21.58 -8.20 8.60
CA GLU A 106 21.29 -9.61 8.85
C GLU A 106 21.56 -10.47 7.61
N LEU A 107 21.35 -9.91 6.41
CA LEU A 107 21.52 -10.59 5.12
C LEU A 107 22.86 -10.30 4.43
N ALA A 108 23.77 -9.57 5.07
CA ALA A 108 25.09 -9.24 4.51
C ALA A 108 25.97 -10.45 4.16
N MET A 109 25.60 -11.66 4.58
CA MET A 109 26.26 -12.95 4.27
C MET A 109 25.42 -13.85 3.37
N ASP A 110 24.25 -13.38 2.87
CA ASP A 110 23.39 -14.13 1.94
C ASP A 110 23.86 -13.86 0.51
N ASP A 111 24.32 -14.90 -0.19
CA ASP A 111 24.86 -14.79 -1.56
C ASP A 111 23.81 -14.25 -2.55
N ASP A 112 22.53 -14.62 -2.38
CA ASP A 112 21.43 -14.13 -3.23
C ASP A 112 21.26 -12.61 -3.04
N PHE A 113 21.41 -12.13 -1.80
CA PHE A 113 21.29 -10.71 -1.49
C PHE A 113 22.47 -9.90 -2.04
N ILE A 114 23.70 -10.42 -1.87
CA ILE A 114 24.91 -9.80 -2.43
C ILE A 114 24.81 -9.73 -3.95
N HIS A 115 24.35 -10.80 -4.59
CA HIS A 115 24.15 -10.82 -6.04
C HIS A 115 23.13 -9.77 -6.51
N ALA A 116 22.03 -9.61 -5.79
CA ALA A 116 21.02 -8.59 -6.10
C ALA A 116 21.59 -7.17 -5.99
N MET A 117 22.43 -6.90 -4.97
CA MET A 117 23.15 -5.62 -4.83
C MET A 117 24.09 -5.35 -6.01
N GLN A 118 24.86 -6.36 -6.43
CA GLN A 118 25.76 -6.25 -7.59
C GLN A 118 25.00 -5.92 -8.89
N LEU A 119 23.83 -6.53 -9.09
CA LEU A 119 22.96 -6.21 -10.23
C LEU A 119 22.43 -4.78 -10.15
N SER A 120 22.10 -4.28 -8.93
CA SER A 120 21.69 -2.88 -8.73
C SER A 120 22.81 -1.90 -9.10
N ASP A 121 24.06 -2.18 -8.69
CA ASP A 121 25.23 -1.40 -9.07
C ASP A 121 25.51 -1.47 -10.58
N GLN A 122 25.32 -2.63 -11.19
CA GLN A 122 25.43 -2.80 -12.65
C GLN A 122 24.37 -1.96 -13.38
N TRP A 123 23.14 -1.96 -12.91
CA TRP A 123 22.09 -1.10 -13.48
C TRP A 123 22.45 0.37 -13.39
N GLU A 124 22.91 0.83 -12.23
CA GLU A 124 23.33 2.23 -12.03
C GLU A 124 24.44 2.63 -13.02
N ALA A 125 25.40 1.72 -13.27
CA ALA A 125 26.45 1.96 -14.25
C ALA A 125 25.92 2.06 -15.70
N LEU A 126 24.85 1.35 -16.04
CA LEU A 126 24.22 1.35 -17.37
C LEU A 126 23.25 2.51 -17.59
N ASP A 127 22.45 2.86 -16.58
CA ASP A 127 21.38 3.83 -16.70
C ASP A 127 21.78 5.24 -16.19
N GLY A 128 22.84 5.31 -15.38
CA GLY A 128 23.34 6.56 -14.77
C GLY A 128 22.63 6.92 -13.44
N ARG A 129 21.67 6.11 -12.99
CA ARG A 129 20.98 6.27 -11.70
C ARG A 129 20.55 4.93 -11.14
N ARG A 130 20.31 4.88 -9.84
CA ARG A 130 19.79 3.69 -9.16
C ARG A 130 18.46 3.22 -9.76
N PRO A 131 18.18 1.90 -9.74
CA PRO A 131 16.86 1.39 -10.13
C PRO A 131 15.81 1.99 -9.19
N ARG A 132 14.76 2.60 -9.74
CA ARG A 132 13.72 3.25 -8.95
C ARG A 132 12.40 2.53 -9.09
N ILE A 133 11.74 2.28 -7.95
CA ILE A 133 10.48 1.56 -7.88
C ILE A 133 9.47 2.32 -7.02
N LEU A 134 8.23 2.43 -7.51
CA LEU A 134 7.08 2.84 -6.71
C LEU A 134 6.31 1.58 -6.27
N ILE A 135 6.10 1.41 -4.97
CA ILE A 135 5.22 0.37 -4.43
C ILE A 135 3.85 0.99 -4.16
N ALA A 136 2.84 0.56 -4.89
CA ALA A 136 1.48 1.08 -4.83
C ALA A 136 0.49 0.09 -4.20
N LYS A 137 -0.51 0.63 -3.50
CA LYS A 137 -1.68 -0.09 -2.98
C LYS A 137 -2.93 0.48 -3.61
N LEU A 138 -3.61 -0.32 -4.43
CA LEU A 138 -4.75 0.12 -5.24
C LEU A 138 -6.09 -0.23 -4.60
N GLY A 139 -7.08 0.62 -4.86
CA GLY A 139 -8.47 0.40 -4.46
C GLY A 139 -8.65 0.34 -2.95
N GLN A 140 -9.55 -0.50 -2.47
CA GLN A 140 -9.89 -0.63 -1.04
C GLN A 140 -9.02 -1.65 -0.29
N ASP A 141 -7.76 -1.81 -0.70
CA ASP A 141 -6.82 -2.73 -0.07
C ASP A 141 -5.95 -2.02 1.00
N GLY A 142 -6.26 -2.26 2.26
CA GLY A 142 -5.56 -1.69 3.42
C GLY A 142 -4.41 -2.55 3.98
N HIS A 143 -4.05 -3.67 3.33
CA HIS A 143 -3.00 -4.57 3.82
C HIS A 143 -1.60 -4.03 3.50
N ASP A 144 -1.11 -3.07 4.28
CA ASP A 144 0.11 -2.31 4.00
C ASP A 144 1.41 -2.97 4.48
N ARG A 145 1.35 -3.95 5.38
CA ARG A 145 2.54 -4.60 5.96
C ARG A 145 3.46 -5.19 4.91
N GLY A 146 2.90 -5.96 3.97
CA GLY A 146 3.68 -6.57 2.89
C GLY A 146 4.36 -5.52 2.02
N ALA A 147 3.65 -4.46 1.64
CA ALA A 147 4.18 -3.37 0.85
C ALA A 147 5.36 -2.66 1.55
N LYS A 148 5.26 -2.42 2.86
CA LYS A 148 6.33 -1.80 3.66
C LYS A 148 7.57 -2.70 3.79
N ILE A 149 7.38 -4.01 3.99
CA ILE A 149 8.49 -4.98 4.05
C ILE A 149 9.22 -5.01 2.70
N ILE A 150 8.49 -5.11 1.60
CA ILE A 150 9.06 -5.09 0.24
C ILE A 150 9.82 -3.78 0.00
N ALA A 151 9.21 -2.63 0.30
CA ALA A 151 9.84 -1.33 0.13
C ALA A 151 11.18 -1.21 0.89
N THR A 152 11.19 -1.60 2.18
CA THR A 152 12.41 -1.59 2.99
C THR A 152 13.48 -2.52 2.42
N SER A 153 13.10 -3.74 2.03
CA SER A 153 14.07 -4.72 1.53
C SER A 153 14.63 -4.37 0.15
N PHE A 154 13.82 -3.79 -0.74
CA PHE A 154 14.32 -3.28 -2.03
C PHE A 154 15.27 -2.09 -1.82
N ALA A 155 14.98 -1.20 -0.85
CA ALA A 155 15.90 -0.12 -0.49
C ALA A 155 17.25 -0.67 0.01
N ASP A 156 17.24 -1.75 0.80
CA ASP A 156 18.46 -2.40 1.28
C ASP A 156 19.28 -3.09 0.16
N VAL A 157 18.63 -3.53 -0.92
CA VAL A 157 19.29 -4.05 -2.14
C VAL A 157 19.86 -2.92 -3.02
N GLY A 158 19.50 -1.66 -2.76
CA GLY A 158 20.03 -0.50 -3.49
C GLY A 158 19.07 0.12 -4.50
N PHE A 159 17.76 -0.17 -4.39
CA PHE A 159 16.76 0.57 -5.15
C PHE A 159 16.44 1.91 -4.47
N ASP A 160 16.14 2.92 -5.27
CA ASP A 160 15.38 4.08 -4.84
C ASP A 160 13.91 3.68 -4.76
N VAL A 161 13.35 3.71 -3.54
CA VAL A 161 12.00 3.20 -3.30
C VAL A 161 11.06 4.30 -2.88
N ASP A 162 10.01 4.49 -3.66
CA ASP A 162 8.85 5.30 -3.31
C ASP A 162 7.72 4.40 -2.80
N LEU A 163 7.04 4.82 -1.75
CA LEU A 163 5.87 4.11 -1.23
C LEU A 163 4.64 4.99 -1.43
N GLY A 164 3.71 4.53 -2.26
CA GLY A 164 2.46 5.22 -2.52
C GLY A 164 1.52 5.22 -1.31
N PRO A 165 0.62 6.20 -1.21
CA PRO A 165 -0.44 6.19 -0.20
C PRO A 165 -1.37 4.99 -0.39
N LEU A 166 -2.08 4.61 0.68
CA LEU A 166 -3.14 3.61 0.60
C LEU A 166 -4.31 4.11 -0.25
N PHE A 167 -5.03 3.16 -0.83
CA PHE A 167 -6.29 3.39 -1.54
C PHE A 167 -6.18 4.24 -2.82
N GLN A 168 -5.03 4.21 -3.48
CA GLN A 168 -4.86 4.89 -4.77
C GLN A 168 -5.79 4.29 -5.83
N THR A 169 -6.27 5.15 -6.73
CA THR A 169 -6.83 4.70 -7.99
C THR A 169 -5.70 4.31 -8.96
N PRO A 170 -5.99 3.50 -9.99
CA PRO A 170 -5.03 3.22 -11.07
C PRO A 170 -4.37 4.47 -11.65
N GLN A 171 -5.17 5.51 -11.92
CA GLN A 171 -4.72 6.79 -12.49
C GLN A 171 -3.80 7.56 -11.54
N GLU A 172 -4.09 7.55 -10.22
CA GLU A 172 -3.24 8.20 -9.22
C GLU A 172 -1.89 7.49 -9.07
N ALA A 173 -1.89 6.15 -9.06
CA ALA A 173 -0.66 5.37 -8.99
C ALA A 173 0.19 5.54 -10.27
N ALA A 174 -0.43 5.49 -11.45
CA ALA A 174 0.24 5.73 -12.72
C ALA A 174 0.83 7.14 -12.79
N ARG A 175 0.07 8.17 -12.40
CA ARG A 175 0.56 9.55 -12.34
C ARG A 175 1.75 9.69 -11.40
N GLN A 176 1.68 9.14 -10.21
CA GLN A 176 2.79 9.18 -9.25
C GLN A 176 4.02 8.46 -9.80
N ALA A 177 3.85 7.32 -10.46
CA ALA A 177 4.95 6.60 -11.10
C ALA A 177 5.65 7.45 -12.18
N VAL A 178 4.88 8.20 -12.96
CA VAL A 178 5.39 9.11 -14.00
C VAL A 178 6.08 10.34 -13.37
N GLU A 179 5.45 10.98 -12.40
CA GLU A 179 6.00 12.18 -11.72
C GLU A 179 7.30 11.86 -10.97
N ASN A 180 7.40 10.65 -10.38
CA ASN A 180 8.62 10.20 -9.71
C ASN A 180 9.65 9.60 -10.68
N ASP A 181 9.31 9.52 -11.97
CA ASP A 181 10.15 8.93 -13.02
C ASP A 181 10.73 7.56 -12.63
N VAL A 182 9.84 6.64 -12.23
CA VAL A 182 10.24 5.30 -11.80
C VAL A 182 10.49 4.37 -12.99
N HIS A 183 11.34 3.37 -12.80
CA HIS A 183 11.54 2.29 -13.77
C HIS A 183 10.49 1.19 -13.62
N ILE A 184 10.00 1.01 -12.37
CA ILE A 184 9.07 -0.07 -12.00
C ILE A 184 7.92 0.48 -11.18
N LEU A 185 6.70 0.05 -11.48
CA LEU A 185 5.53 0.21 -10.64
C LEU A 185 5.14 -1.16 -10.07
N GLY A 186 5.37 -1.34 -8.76
CA GLY A 186 5.02 -2.55 -8.03
C GLY A 186 3.65 -2.42 -7.36
N ILE A 187 2.70 -3.25 -7.76
CA ILE A 187 1.35 -3.28 -7.22
C ILE A 187 1.24 -4.39 -6.18
N SER A 188 1.00 -4.03 -4.91
CA SER A 188 0.75 -5.00 -3.84
C SER A 188 -0.75 -5.25 -3.69
N SER A 189 -1.21 -6.48 -3.94
CA SER A 189 -2.64 -6.84 -3.94
C SER A 189 -2.95 -8.02 -3.02
N LEU A 190 -3.89 -7.82 -2.08
CA LEU A 190 -4.44 -8.84 -1.19
C LEU A 190 -5.98 -8.89 -1.22
N ALA A 191 -6.65 -7.90 -1.78
CA ALA A 191 -8.11 -7.76 -1.74
C ALA A 191 -8.80 -8.13 -3.06
N ALA A 192 -8.23 -9.06 -3.82
CA ALA A 192 -8.77 -9.62 -5.07
C ALA A 192 -9.12 -8.60 -6.19
N GLY A 193 -8.65 -7.36 -6.09
CA GLY A 193 -8.90 -6.31 -7.10
C GLY A 193 -7.96 -6.35 -8.31
N HIS A 194 -6.99 -7.27 -8.35
CA HIS A 194 -5.92 -7.29 -9.35
C HIS A 194 -6.41 -7.43 -10.79
N LYS A 195 -7.49 -8.16 -11.03
CA LYS A 195 -8.02 -8.39 -12.40
C LYS A 195 -8.58 -7.12 -13.06
N THR A 196 -9.00 -6.14 -12.27
CA THR A 196 -9.50 -4.86 -12.78
C THR A 196 -8.44 -3.78 -12.63
N LEU A 197 -7.90 -3.62 -11.41
CA LEU A 197 -7.05 -2.48 -11.09
C LEU A 197 -5.67 -2.54 -11.78
N VAL A 198 -5.13 -3.73 -12.05
CA VAL A 198 -3.82 -3.87 -12.70
C VAL A 198 -3.89 -3.50 -14.18
N PRO A 199 -4.82 -4.05 -15.00
CA PRO A 199 -5.01 -3.61 -16.38
C PRO A 199 -5.30 -2.12 -16.49
N ASP A 200 -6.19 -1.57 -15.65
CA ASP A 200 -6.51 -0.13 -15.63
C ASP A 200 -5.27 0.73 -15.33
N THR A 201 -4.33 0.24 -14.51
CA THR A 201 -3.08 0.95 -14.21
C THR A 201 -2.13 0.93 -15.41
N ILE A 202 -2.02 -0.19 -16.11
CA ILE A 202 -1.20 -0.32 -17.33
C ILE A 202 -1.76 0.60 -18.43
N GLU A 203 -3.07 0.62 -18.60
CA GLU A 203 -3.73 1.56 -19.53
C GLU A 203 -3.45 3.01 -19.14
N ALA A 204 -3.55 3.36 -17.86
CA ALA A 204 -3.26 4.70 -17.38
C ALA A 204 -1.80 5.11 -17.63
N LEU A 205 -0.82 4.22 -17.47
CA LEU A 205 0.58 4.48 -17.84
C LEU A 205 0.73 4.75 -19.34
N ALA A 206 0.05 3.95 -20.17
CA ALA A 206 0.06 4.14 -21.62
C ALA A 206 -0.53 5.49 -22.04
N LEU A 207 -1.63 5.92 -21.40
CA LEU A 207 -2.24 7.24 -21.62
C LEU A 207 -1.31 8.39 -21.20
N PHE A 208 -0.44 8.20 -20.22
CA PHE A 208 0.62 9.14 -19.85
C PHE A 208 1.87 9.05 -20.74
N GLY A 209 1.89 8.17 -21.76
CA GLY A 209 3.03 7.96 -22.65
C GLY A 209 4.21 7.24 -22.00
N ARG A 210 3.98 6.51 -20.91
CA ARG A 210 5.03 5.80 -20.13
C ARG A 210 4.79 4.29 -20.08
N SER A 211 4.54 3.69 -21.24
CA SER A 211 4.47 2.23 -21.40
C SER A 211 5.82 1.52 -21.16
N ASP A 212 6.90 2.28 -21.05
CA ASP A 212 8.24 1.81 -20.68
C ASP A 212 8.34 1.38 -19.22
N ILE A 213 7.51 1.95 -18.32
CA ILE A 213 7.50 1.59 -16.90
C ILE A 213 7.01 0.15 -16.74
N LYS A 214 7.85 -0.69 -16.14
CA LYS A 214 7.50 -2.11 -15.91
C LYS A 214 6.50 -2.24 -14.78
N VAL A 215 5.38 -2.88 -15.04
CA VAL A 215 4.38 -3.17 -14.00
C VAL A 215 4.61 -4.56 -13.44
N ILE A 216 4.76 -4.66 -12.14
CA ILE A 216 4.87 -5.94 -11.42
C ILE A 216 3.77 -6.07 -10.38
N VAL A 217 3.39 -7.29 -10.05
CA VAL A 217 2.33 -7.56 -9.08
C VAL A 217 2.85 -8.49 -8.00
N GLY A 218 2.61 -8.12 -6.75
CA GLY A 218 2.96 -8.94 -5.60
C GLY A 218 1.78 -9.11 -4.65
N GLY A 219 1.86 -10.12 -3.78
CA GLY A 219 0.84 -10.41 -2.78
C GLY A 219 0.14 -11.75 -2.99
N VAL A 220 -1.14 -11.85 -2.62
CA VAL A 220 -1.91 -13.09 -2.73
C VAL A 220 -2.68 -13.10 -4.05
N ILE A 221 -2.00 -13.54 -5.11
CA ILE A 221 -2.60 -13.67 -6.44
C ILE A 221 -2.84 -15.15 -6.73
N PRO A 222 -4.06 -15.57 -7.07
CA PRO A 222 -4.34 -16.95 -7.46
C PRO A 222 -3.53 -17.33 -8.72
N PRO A 223 -2.86 -18.50 -8.76
CA PRO A 223 -2.11 -18.92 -9.94
C PRO A 223 -2.93 -18.98 -11.24
N ALA A 224 -4.24 -19.25 -11.12
CA ALA A 224 -5.16 -19.24 -12.25
C ALA A 224 -5.30 -17.87 -12.94
N ASP A 225 -4.91 -16.78 -12.26
CA ASP A 225 -5.00 -15.42 -12.79
C ASP A 225 -3.66 -14.91 -13.39
N TYR A 226 -2.57 -15.70 -13.30
CA TYR A 226 -1.25 -15.28 -13.78
C TYR A 226 -1.23 -15.04 -15.29
N ASP A 227 -1.76 -15.98 -16.08
CA ASP A 227 -1.80 -15.85 -17.54
C ASP A 227 -2.58 -14.60 -17.97
N PHE A 228 -3.69 -14.31 -17.31
CA PHE A 228 -4.48 -13.10 -17.55
C PHE A 228 -3.64 -11.84 -17.29
N LEU A 229 -2.91 -11.79 -16.18
CA LEU A 229 -2.09 -10.64 -15.82
C LEU A 229 -0.89 -10.44 -16.77
N TYR A 230 -0.23 -11.54 -17.16
CA TYR A 230 0.84 -11.46 -18.16
C TYR A 230 0.33 -10.98 -19.53
N GLN A 231 -0.83 -11.46 -19.97
CA GLN A 231 -1.48 -10.97 -21.20
C GLN A 231 -1.89 -9.50 -21.12
N ALA A 232 -2.22 -9.00 -19.92
CA ALA A 232 -2.50 -7.60 -19.69
C ALA A 232 -1.25 -6.71 -19.69
N GLY A 233 -0.02 -7.28 -19.69
CA GLY A 233 1.23 -6.54 -19.76
C GLY A 233 2.04 -6.50 -18.45
N VAL A 234 1.69 -7.33 -17.45
CA VAL A 234 2.49 -7.46 -16.23
C VAL A 234 3.84 -8.12 -16.56
N SER A 235 4.94 -7.51 -16.10
CA SER A 235 6.30 -7.98 -16.36
C SER A 235 6.73 -9.13 -15.45
N ALA A 236 6.25 -9.14 -14.19
CA ALA A 236 6.52 -10.22 -13.25
C ALA A 236 5.46 -10.28 -12.14
N ILE A 237 5.24 -11.49 -11.60
CA ILE A 237 4.32 -11.75 -10.50
C ILE A 237 5.06 -12.47 -9.37
N PHE A 238 4.95 -11.94 -8.14
CA PHE A 238 5.62 -12.48 -6.95
C PHE A 238 4.58 -12.90 -5.91
N GLY A 239 4.41 -14.20 -5.74
CA GLY A 239 3.51 -14.78 -4.75
C GLY A 239 4.08 -14.81 -3.33
N PRO A 240 3.26 -15.24 -2.35
CA PRO A 240 3.71 -15.41 -0.97
C PRO A 240 4.90 -16.38 -0.87
N GLY A 241 5.89 -16.03 -0.04
CA GLY A 241 7.10 -16.84 0.15
C GLY A 241 8.20 -16.58 -0.87
N THR A 242 8.01 -15.73 -1.87
CA THR A 242 9.10 -15.34 -2.76
C THR A 242 10.19 -14.61 -1.96
N LYS A 243 11.43 -15.12 -2.05
CA LYS A 243 12.59 -14.44 -1.47
C LYS A 243 12.79 -13.08 -2.14
N ILE A 244 12.98 -12.03 -1.35
CA ILE A 244 13.08 -10.66 -1.88
C ILE A 244 14.31 -10.47 -2.76
N ALA A 245 15.46 -11.04 -2.36
CA ALA A 245 16.66 -11.02 -3.18
C ALA A 245 16.44 -11.66 -4.55
N HIS A 246 15.68 -12.76 -4.63
CA HIS A 246 15.32 -13.39 -5.91
C HIS A 246 14.39 -12.49 -6.75
N ALA A 247 13.40 -11.84 -6.12
CA ALA A 247 12.53 -10.91 -6.82
C ALA A 247 13.32 -9.72 -7.39
N ALA A 248 14.21 -9.13 -6.58
CA ALA A 248 15.08 -8.02 -7.00
C ALA A 248 16.00 -8.42 -8.15
N SER A 249 16.68 -9.57 -8.05
CA SER A 249 17.54 -10.08 -9.12
C SER A 249 16.77 -10.35 -10.42
N THR A 250 15.56 -10.90 -10.32
CA THR A 250 14.69 -11.14 -11.48
C THR A 250 14.36 -9.82 -12.19
N LEU A 251 13.99 -8.79 -11.45
CA LEU A 251 13.64 -7.49 -12.01
C LEU A 251 14.84 -6.80 -12.64
N LEU A 252 15.96 -6.78 -11.94
CA LEU A 252 17.19 -6.16 -12.44
C LEU A 252 17.68 -6.84 -13.72
N ASN A 253 17.64 -8.17 -13.79
CA ASN A 253 17.98 -8.89 -15.00
C ASN A 253 17.05 -8.56 -16.18
N LEU A 254 15.74 -8.43 -15.94
CA LEU A 254 14.79 -7.98 -16.97
C LEU A 254 15.14 -6.58 -17.47
N MET A 255 15.41 -5.64 -16.55
CA MET A 255 15.75 -4.27 -16.89
C MET A 255 17.07 -4.16 -17.65
N ILE A 256 18.10 -4.83 -17.17
CA ILE A 256 19.43 -4.85 -17.82
C ILE A 256 19.34 -5.44 -19.24
N LYS A 257 18.60 -6.55 -19.39
CA LYS A 257 18.38 -7.17 -20.69
C LYS A 257 17.73 -6.21 -21.68
N ASP A 258 16.67 -5.51 -21.26
CA ASP A 258 15.95 -4.56 -22.13
C ASP A 258 16.79 -3.32 -22.47
N LYS A 259 17.72 -2.93 -21.58
CA LYS A 259 18.59 -1.78 -21.80
C LYS A 259 19.72 -2.07 -22.80
N VAL A 260 20.15 -3.35 -22.89
CA VAL A 260 21.28 -3.80 -23.72
C VAL A 260 20.81 -4.34 -25.08
N SER A 261 19.51 -4.64 -25.24
CA SER A 261 18.89 -5.10 -26.50
C SER A 261 18.62 -3.95 -27.43
#